data_f902138dba989261aa0b97f69ded6b97
#
_entry.id   f902138dba989261aa0b97f69ded6b97
#
_cell.length_a   1.000
_cell.length_b   1.000
_cell.length_c   1.000
_cell.angle_alpha   90.00
_cell.angle_beta   90.00
_cell.angle_gamma   90.00
#
_symmetry.space_group_name_H-M   'P 1'
#
loop_
_entity.id
_entity.type
_entity.pdbx_description
1 polymer ?
#
loop_
_entity_poly.entity_id
_entity_poly.type
_entity_poly.pdbx_seq_one_letter_code
_entity_poly.pdbx_strand_id
1 'polypeptide(L)'
;MIKEIDKKELEKKCLYLIGKTFVDLGQIKPADEKVVLAKRLGQILITRYSKLSWQAVEEAFDDGGLESEEFHLCGKTMNKWLYRIKKMIWEGWYNDQHGAKHLIDNKIKALLNNQKLIG
;
A
#
# COMPACT_ATOMS: atom_id res chain seq x y z
N MET A 1 -8.31 8.13 -8.07
CA MET A 1 -6.89 7.88 -8.39
C MET A 1 -6.01 8.92 -7.68
N ILE A 2 -4.80 8.57 -7.41
CA ILE A 2 -3.84 9.47 -6.74
C ILE A 2 -3.72 10.82 -7.46
N LYS A 3 -3.65 10.81 -8.79
CA LYS A 3 -3.54 12.04 -9.61
C LYS A 3 -4.70 13.02 -9.44
N GLU A 4 -5.83 12.58 -8.92
CA GLU A 4 -7.02 13.41 -8.72
C GLU A 4 -7.08 14.02 -7.32
N ILE A 5 -6.20 13.60 -6.41
CA ILE A 5 -6.17 14.09 -5.03
C ILE A 5 -5.40 15.41 -4.99
N ASP A 6 -5.96 16.41 -4.31
CA ASP A 6 -5.27 17.68 -4.08
C ASP A 6 -3.95 17.46 -3.35
N LYS A 7 -2.91 18.23 -3.70
CA LYS A 7 -1.56 18.06 -3.16
C LYS A 7 -1.52 18.11 -1.64
N LYS A 8 -2.22 19.08 -1.03
CA LYS A 8 -2.27 19.22 0.44
C LYS A 8 -2.95 18.05 1.09
N GLU A 9 -4.04 17.59 0.49
CA GLU A 9 -4.77 16.42 0.96
C GLU A 9 -3.91 15.16 0.86
N LEU A 10 -3.19 15.00 -0.24
CA LEU A 10 -2.29 13.87 -0.42
C LEU A 10 -1.17 13.86 0.62
N GLU A 11 -0.59 15.03 0.93
CA GLU A 11 0.44 15.14 1.96
C GLU A 11 -0.08 14.71 3.33
N LYS A 12 -1.30 15.11 3.70
CA LYS A 12 -1.93 14.70 4.96
C LYS A 12 -2.17 13.19 5.00
N LYS A 13 -2.67 12.64 3.92
CA LYS A 13 -2.91 11.20 3.80
C LYS A 13 -1.61 10.41 3.91
N CYS A 14 -0.56 10.85 3.25
CA CYS A 14 0.76 10.21 3.33
C CYS A 14 1.32 10.26 4.74
N LEU A 15 1.22 11.38 5.43
CA LEU A 15 1.72 11.53 6.80
C LEU A 15 0.97 10.59 7.76
N TYR A 16 -0.34 10.52 7.63
CA TYR A 16 -1.15 9.59 8.43
C TYR A 16 -0.75 8.14 8.18
N LEU A 17 -0.61 7.77 6.92
CA LEU A 17 -0.24 6.40 6.53
C LEU A 17 1.14 6.02 7.04
N ILE A 18 2.11 6.92 6.95
CA ILE A 18 3.47 6.70 7.47
C ILE A 18 3.42 6.47 8.99
N GLY A 19 2.68 7.30 9.72
CA GLY A 19 2.52 7.15 11.16
C GLY A 19 1.90 5.80 11.55
N LYS A 20 0.85 5.42 10.86
CA LYS A 20 0.18 4.13 11.07
C LYS A 20 1.12 2.95 10.78
N THR A 21 1.90 3.05 9.72
CA THR A 21 2.84 1.99 9.32
C THR A 21 3.92 1.79 10.36
N PHE A 22 4.45 2.86 10.95
CA PHE A 22 5.43 2.73 12.03
C PHE A 22 4.83 2.04 13.25
N VAL A 23 3.58 2.30 13.57
CA VAL A 23 2.88 1.58 14.64
C VAL A 23 2.82 0.08 14.32
N ASP A 24 2.46 -0.28 13.09
CA ASP A 24 2.40 -1.68 12.65
C ASP A 24 3.77 -2.35 12.70
N LEU A 25 4.83 -1.62 12.38
CA LEU A 25 6.21 -2.11 12.47
C LEU A 25 6.75 -2.16 13.90
N GLY A 26 6.01 -1.65 14.89
CA GLY A 26 6.45 -1.58 16.27
C GLY A 26 7.56 -0.56 16.52
N GLN A 27 7.63 0.48 15.69
CA GLN A 27 8.69 1.49 15.76
C GLN A 27 8.13 2.85 16.19
N ILE A 28 8.89 3.56 17.02
CA ILE A 28 8.57 4.94 17.41
C ILE A 28 9.59 5.84 16.71
N LYS A 29 9.10 6.78 15.92
CA LYS A 29 9.95 7.70 15.15
C LYS A 29 9.59 9.15 15.42
N PRO A 30 10.58 10.08 15.38
CA PRO A 30 10.30 11.51 15.50
C PRO A 30 9.40 12.03 14.38
N ALA A 31 8.66 13.10 14.69
CA ALA A 31 7.71 13.69 13.73
C ALA A 31 8.39 14.18 12.45
N ASP A 32 9.60 14.72 12.53
CA ASP A 32 10.36 15.21 11.38
C ASP A 32 10.75 14.09 10.42
N GLU A 33 11.13 12.91 10.92
CA GLU A 33 11.41 11.75 10.08
C GLU A 33 10.14 11.28 9.36
N LYS A 34 9.00 11.29 10.03
CA LYS A 34 7.72 10.95 9.43
C LYS A 34 7.35 11.90 8.29
N VAL A 35 7.59 13.19 8.48
CA VAL A 35 7.32 14.21 7.45
C VAL A 35 8.20 13.99 6.22
N VAL A 36 9.48 13.71 6.40
CA VAL A 36 10.40 13.43 5.29
C VAL A 36 9.93 12.21 4.50
N LEU A 37 9.57 11.13 5.18
CA LEU A 37 9.08 9.92 4.52
C LEU A 37 7.73 10.17 3.83
N ALA A 38 6.84 10.95 4.43
CA ALA A 38 5.55 11.27 3.83
C ALA A 38 5.73 12.06 2.52
N LYS A 39 6.66 13.00 2.49
CA LYS A 39 7.00 13.74 1.26
C LYS A 39 7.57 12.81 0.20
N ARG A 40 8.45 11.90 0.60
CA ARG A 40 9.01 10.92 -0.33
C ARG A 40 7.93 10.00 -0.90
N LEU A 41 7.02 9.54 -0.06
CA LEU A 41 5.88 8.73 -0.48
C LEU A 41 5.01 9.50 -1.50
N GLY A 42 4.70 10.76 -1.22
CA GLY A 42 3.95 11.59 -2.16
C GLY A 42 4.61 11.69 -3.52
N GLN A 43 5.93 11.88 -3.56
CA GLN A 43 6.70 11.92 -4.80
C GLN A 43 6.62 10.59 -5.57
N ILE A 44 6.79 9.48 -4.88
CA ILE A 44 6.70 8.15 -5.48
C ILE A 44 5.32 7.91 -6.07
N LEU A 45 4.26 8.25 -5.34
CA LEU A 45 2.89 8.08 -5.80
C LEU A 45 2.60 8.89 -7.05
N ILE A 46 2.99 10.16 -7.06
CA ILE A 46 2.75 11.05 -8.21
C ILE A 46 3.53 10.60 -9.44
N THR A 47 4.79 10.20 -9.26
CA THR A 47 5.66 9.87 -10.40
C THR A 47 5.47 8.46 -10.93
N ARG A 48 5.14 7.50 -10.08
CA ARG A 48 5.12 6.07 -10.47
C ARG A 48 3.76 5.40 -10.35
N TYR A 49 2.89 5.90 -9.48
CA TYR A 49 1.64 5.24 -9.12
C TYR A 49 0.44 6.17 -9.15
N SER A 50 0.46 7.17 -10.01
CA SER A 50 -0.59 8.19 -10.09
C SER A 50 -1.97 7.63 -10.44
N LYS A 51 -2.03 6.46 -11.05
CA LYS A 51 -3.28 5.79 -11.44
C LYS A 51 -3.86 4.88 -10.35
N LEU A 52 -3.14 4.65 -9.26
CA LEU A 52 -3.68 3.87 -8.14
C LEU A 52 -4.72 4.69 -7.38
N SER A 53 -5.67 4.01 -6.77
CA SER A 53 -6.56 4.63 -5.77
C SER A 53 -5.82 4.74 -4.44
N TRP A 54 -6.30 5.63 -3.58
CA TRP A 54 -5.77 5.73 -2.22
C TRP A 54 -6.00 4.43 -1.43
N GLN A 55 -7.11 3.76 -1.66
CA GLN A 55 -7.41 2.47 -1.02
C GLN A 55 -6.37 1.42 -1.36
N ALA A 56 -5.91 1.36 -2.61
CA ALA A 56 -4.84 0.44 -3.01
C ALA A 56 -3.53 0.76 -2.29
N VAL A 57 -3.21 2.04 -2.12
CA VAL A 57 -2.02 2.47 -1.39
C VAL A 57 -2.10 2.05 0.08
N GLU A 58 -3.23 2.26 0.73
CA GLU A 58 -3.45 1.81 2.11
C GLU A 58 -3.29 0.30 2.24
N GLU A 59 -3.86 -0.46 1.32
CA GLU A 59 -3.77 -1.93 1.32
C GLU A 59 -2.32 -2.39 1.15
N ALA A 60 -1.56 -1.74 0.28
CA ALA A 60 -0.15 -2.05 0.08
C ALA A 60 0.66 -1.89 1.37
N PHE A 61 0.40 -0.82 2.11
CA PHE A 61 1.10 -0.52 3.36
C PHE A 61 0.62 -1.41 4.51
N ASP A 62 -0.67 -1.73 4.56
CA ASP A 62 -1.20 -2.67 5.56
C ASP A 62 -0.57 -4.05 5.38
N ASP A 63 -0.56 -4.57 4.17
CA ASP A 63 0.08 -5.86 3.86
C ASP A 63 1.57 -5.81 4.15
N GLY A 64 2.25 -4.74 3.72
CA GLY A 64 3.70 -4.59 3.91
C GLY A 64 4.07 -4.47 5.38
N GLY A 65 3.36 -3.63 6.14
CA GLY A 65 3.65 -3.38 7.54
C GLY A 65 3.39 -4.57 8.45
N LEU A 66 2.35 -5.36 8.14
CA LEU A 66 1.95 -6.50 8.98
C LEU A 66 2.61 -7.81 8.58
N GLU A 67 2.89 -8.01 7.30
CA GLU A 67 3.36 -9.31 6.77
C GLU A 67 4.83 -9.30 6.33
N SER A 68 5.42 -8.13 6.13
CA SER A 68 6.80 -8.02 5.66
C SER A 68 7.79 -8.25 6.80
N GLU A 69 8.95 -8.83 6.47
CA GLU A 69 10.08 -8.94 7.39
C GLU A 69 10.98 -7.70 7.37
N GLU A 70 10.60 -6.68 6.64
CA GLU A 70 11.36 -5.44 6.54
C GLU A 70 11.35 -4.67 7.86
N PHE A 71 12.53 -4.22 8.29
CA PHE A 71 12.69 -3.47 9.53
C PHE A 71 12.78 -1.96 9.33
N HIS A 72 13.00 -1.52 8.09
CA HIS A 72 13.16 -0.10 7.78
C HIS A 72 12.16 0.37 6.75
N LEU A 73 11.42 1.42 7.09
CA LEU A 73 10.55 2.09 6.14
C LEU A 73 11.37 3.16 5.41
N CYS A 74 11.64 2.92 4.15
CA CYS A 74 12.38 3.83 3.27
C CYS A 74 11.76 3.82 1.88
N GLY A 75 12.30 4.65 0.98
CA GLY A 75 11.77 4.74 -0.38
C GLY A 75 11.72 3.40 -1.12
N LYS A 76 12.75 2.58 -0.96
CA LYS A 76 12.80 1.25 -1.61
C LYS A 76 11.72 0.33 -1.07
N THR A 77 11.52 0.29 0.24
CA THR A 77 10.50 -0.54 0.88
C THR A 77 9.10 -0.10 0.45
N MET A 78 8.82 1.20 0.49
CA MET A 78 7.54 1.75 0.05
C MET A 78 7.27 1.43 -1.41
N ASN A 79 8.25 1.60 -2.28
CA ASN A 79 8.12 1.27 -3.70
C ASN A 79 7.86 -0.22 -3.91
N LYS A 80 8.52 -1.09 -3.17
CA LYS A 80 8.33 -2.54 -3.23
C LYS A 80 6.89 -2.94 -2.89
N TRP A 81 6.34 -2.37 -1.83
CA TRP A 81 4.96 -2.64 -1.42
C TRP A 81 3.94 -2.13 -2.44
N LEU A 82 4.16 -0.93 -2.97
CA LEU A 82 3.30 -0.34 -4.00
C LEU A 82 3.37 -1.12 -5.32
N TYR A 83 4.56 -1.55 -5.70
CA TYR A 83 4.74 -2.37 -6.90
C TYR A 83 3.98 -3.70 -6.78
N ARG A 84 4.01 -4.31 -5.60
CA ARG A 84 3.28 -5.55 -5.35
C ARG A 84 1.78 -5.38 -5.58
N ILE A 85 1.17 -4.33 -5.03
CA ILE A 85 -0.27 -4.09 -5.24
C ILE A 85 -0.58 -3.76 -6.70
N LYS A 86 0.26 -2.99 -7.35
CA LYS A 86 0.14 -2.67 -8.77
C LYS A 86 0.16 -3.95 -9.62
N LYS A 87 1.06 -4.86 -9.33
CA LYS A 87 1.17 -6.15 -9.99
C LYS A 87 -0.08 -7.01 -9.76
N MET A 88 -0.59 -7.01 -8.53
CA MET A 88 -1.83 -7.73 -8.21
C MET A 88 -3.03 -7.19 -8.97
N ILE A 89 -3.13 -5.88 -9.15
CA ILE A 89 -4.17 -5.25 -9.96
C ILE A 89 -4.05 -5.72 -11.41
N TRP A 90 -2.86 -5.71 -11.95
CA TRP A 90 -2.61 -6.11 -13.33
C TRP A 90 -2.90 -7.60 -13.56
N GLU A 91 -2.62 -8.44 -12.59
CA GLU A 91 -2.90 -9.87 -12.64
C GLU A 91 -4.37 -10.22 -12.32
N GLY A 92 -5.20 -9.24 -11.99
CA GLY A 92 -6.62 -9.43 -11.68
C GLY A 92 -6.92 -9.90 -10.26
N TRP A 93 -5.93 -9.91 -9.36
CA TRP A 93 -6.12 -10.26 -7.95
C TRP A 93 -6.77 -9.16 -7.11
N TYR A 94 -6.66 -7.91 -7.57
CA TYR A 94 -7.20 -6.74 -6.90
C TYR A 94 -7.89 -5.84 -7.89
N ASN A 95 -9.14 -5.52 -7.64
CA ASN A 95 -9.86 -4.52 -8.43
C ASN A 95 -9.79 -3.18 -7.70
N ASP A 96 -8.98 -2.27 -8.23
CA ASP A 96 -8.75 -0.97 -7.61
C ASP A 96 -10.00 -0.09 -7.51
N GLN A 97 -11.02 -0.36 -8.32
CA GLN A 97 -12.29 0.36 -8.25
C GLN A 97 -13.17 -0.08 -7.09
N HIS A 98 -12.99 -1.31 -6.59
CA HIS A 98 -13.78 -1.91 -5.51
C HIS A 98 -13.04 -1.96 -4.16
N GLY A 99 -11.74 -1.69 -4.14
CA GLY A 99 -10.95 -1.59 -2.93
C GLY A 99 -10.59 -2.92 -2.28
N ALA A 100 -10.23 -2.86 -0.99
CA ALA A 100 -9.66 -3.97 -0.23
C ALA A 100 -10.57 -5.20 -0.12
N LYS A 101 -11.87 -5.01 -0.04
CA LYS A 101 -12.84 -6.11 0.03
C LYS A 101 -12.72 -7.04 -1.17
N HIS A 102 -12.55 -6.47 -2.35
CA HIS A 102 -12.41 -7.26 -3.58
C HIS A 102 -11.10 -8.05 -3.60
N LEU A 103 -10.02 -7.50 -3.06
CA LEU A 103 -8.75 -8.21 -2.90
C LEU A 103 -8.91 -9.44 -2.01
N ILE A 104 -9.58 -9.29 -0.87
CA ILE A 104 -9.84 -10.41 0.06
C ILE A 104 -10.66 -11.50 -0.63
N ASP A 105 -11.72 -11.14 -1.32
CA ASP A 105 -12.56 -12.09 -2.05
C ASP A 105 -11.78 -12.87 -3.11
N ASN A 106 -10.89 -12.20 -3.84
CA ASN A 106 -10.03 -12.83 -4.84
C ASN A 106 -9.04 -13.80 -4.20
N LYS A 107 -8.44 -13.45 -3.07
CA LYS A 107 -7.54 -14.33 -2.33
C LYS A 107 -8.26 -15.59 -1.85
N ILE A 108 -9.47 -15.46 -1.33
CA ILE A 108 -10.29 -16.57 -0.87
C ILE A 108 -10.64 -17.50 -2.04
N LYS A 109 -11.05 -16.95 -3.18
CA LYS A 109 -11.36 -17.74 -4.38
C LYS A 109 -10.16 -18.55 -4.85
N ALA A 110 -8.97 -17.94 -4.85
CA ALA A 110 -7.74 -18.63 -5.24
C ALA A 110 -7.42 -19.81 -4.31
N LEU A 111 -7.58 -19.62 -3.00
CA LEU A 111 -7.36 -20.68 -2.02
C LEU A 111 -8.35 -21.84 -2.20
N LEU A 112 -9.62 -21.53 -2.43
CA LEU A 112 -10.66 -22.54 -2.67
C LEU A 112 -10.39 -23.34 -3.94
N ASN A 113 -9.96 -22.68 -5.01
CA ASN A 113 -9.60 -23.35 -6.27
C ASN A 113 -8.41 -24.29 -6.08
N ASN A 114 -7.40 -23.88 -5.33
CA ASN A 114 -6.25 -24.74 -5.01
C ASN A 114 -6.68 -25.99 -4.22
N GLN A 115 -7.59 -25.84 -3.25
CA GLN A 115 -8.12 -26.97 -2.51
C GLN A 115 -8.88 -27.95 -3.39
N LYS A 116 -9.65 -27.45 -4.35
CA LYS A 116 -10.36 -28.30 -5.31
C LYS A 116 -9.43 -29.10 -6.21
N LEU A 117 -8.27 -28.52 -6.55
CA LEU A 117 -7.26 -29.21 -7.38
C LEU A 117 -6.51 -30.30 -6.63
N ILE A 118 -6.40 -30.17 -5.31
CA ILE A 118 -5.68 -31.12 -4.45
C ILE A 118 -6.60 -32.22 -3.96
N GLY A 119 -7.88 -31.92 -3.85
CA GLY A 119 -8.90 -32.83 -3.39
C GLY A 119 -9.57 -33.57 -4.50
#